data_3b2b12baff6246c191e31e616d555487
#
_entry.id   3b2b12baff6246c191e31e616d555487
#
_cell.length_a   1.000
_cell.length_b   1.000
_cell.length_c   1.000
_cell.angle_alpha   90.00
_cell.angle_beta   90.00
_cell.angle_gamma   90.00
#
_symmetry.space_group_name_H-M   'P 1'
#
loop_
_entity.id
_entity.type
_entity.pdbx_description
1 polymer ?
#
loop_
_entity_poly.entity_id
_entity_poly.type
_entity_poly.pdbx_seq_one_letter_code
_entity_poly.pdbx_strand_id
1 'polypeptide(L)'
;MIDRTHSLPVTRQCQLLSLNRSSVYYQPIGVSDEDLRLMRLIDEIHLKRPFYGSRRIRDNLQDLGHPVNRKKVQRLMQLMGISALYPKANTSRPGKGHKIYPYLLKGLTIDRPNQVWATDLSYIPMARGFVYVVAIMDWYSRKVLSWRVSNSMDADFCVDALEEVISRYGAPDIFNTDQGAQFTSEAFTGVLKEAGIR
;
A
#
# COMPACT_ATOMS: atom_id res chain seq x y z
N MET A 1 -20.91 12.04 -24.99
CA MET A 1 -19.55 11.96 -25.50
C MET A 1 -19.51 11.49 -26.97
N ILE A 2 -20.11 10.36 -27.33
CA ILE A 2 -20.36 9.97 -28.73
C ILE A 2 -21.75 10.48 -29.15
N ASP A 3 -21.81 11.31 -30.18
CA ASP A 3 -23.07 11.83 -30.76
C ASP A 3 -23.38 11.09 -32.06
N ARG A 4 -24.48 10.36 -32.08
CA ARG A 4 -24.93 9.59 -33.27
C ARG A 4 -25.52 10.46 -34.38
N THR A 5 -25.90 11.70 -34.03
CA THR A 5 -26.47 12.66 -34.98
C THR A 5 -25.45 13.62 -35.58
N HIS A 6 -24.20 13.57 -35.10
CA HIS A 6 -23.13 14.42 -35.57
C HIS A 6 -22.70 14.09 -37.00
N SER A 7 -22.22 15.08 -37.75
CA SER A 7 -21.73 14.93 -39.13
C SER A 7 -20.54 13.96 -39.27
N LEU A 8 -19.74 13.76 -38.19
CA LEU A 8 -18.66 12.76 -38.19
C LEU A 8 -19.22 11.37 -37.87
N PRO A 9 -18.86 10.36 -38.68
CA PRO A 9 -19.27 8.98 -38.41
C PRO A 9 -18.80 8.50 -37.05
N VAL A 10 -19.62 7.65 -36.35
CA VAL A 10 -19.30 7.08 -35.02
C VAL A 10 -17.91 6.43 -35.01
N THR A 11 -17.50 5.78 -36.11
CA THR A 11 -16.17 5.17 -36.20
C THR A 11 -15.05 6.21 -36.06
N ARG A 12 -15.20 7.38 -36.69
CA ARG A 12 -14.21 8.46 -36.62
C ARG A 12 -14.19 9.13 -35.23
N GLN A 13 -15.38 9.31 -34.64
CA GLN A 13 -15.49 9.80 -33.24
C GLN A 13 -14.80 8.86 -32.25
N CYS A 14 -14.98 7.54 -32.42
CA CYS A 14 -14.31 6.53 -31.56
C CYS A 14 -12.78 6.60 -31.72
N GLN A 15 -12.28 6.75 -32.95
CA GLN A 15 -10.84 6.89 -33.19
C GLN A 15 -10.26 8.13 -32.49
N LEU A 16 -10.92 9.28 -32.64
CA LEU A 16 -10.47 10.55 -32.05
C LEU A 16 -10.49 10.52 -30.50
N LEU A 17 -11.43 9.77 -29.91
CA LEU A 17 -11.58 9.61 -28.46
C LEU A 17 -10.82 8.40 -27.90
N SER A 18 -10.08 7.67 -28.74
CA SER A 18 -9.39 6.42 -28.35
C SER A 18 -10.31 5.41 -27.66
N LEU A 19 -11.57 5.34 -28.14
CA LEU A 19 -12.59 4.41 -27.65
C LEU A 19 -12.75 3.21 -28.57
N ASN A 20 -12.96 2.02 -27.96
CA ASN A 20 -13.33 0.86 -28.75
C ASN A 20 -14.78 1.01 -29.25
N ARG A 21 -15.01 0.84 -30.57
CA ARG A 21 -16.33 0.94 -31.17
C ARG A 21 -17.36 0.00 -30.53
N SER A 22 -16.96 -1.22 -30.14
CA SER A 22 -17.86 -2.17 -29.47
C SER A 22 -18.41 -1.64 -28.14
N SER A 23 -17.65 -0.83 -27.41
CA SER A 23 -18.10 -0.21 -26.16
C SER A 23 -19.23 0.79 -26.35
N VAL A 24 -19.31 1.45 -27.51
CA VAL A 24 -20.36 2.42 -27.84
C VAL A 24 -21.73 1.74 -28.08
N TYR A 25 -21.69 0.51 -28.57
CA TYR A 25 -22.90 -0.28 -28.85
C TYR A 25 -23.22 -1.28 -27.76
N TYR A 26 -22.34 -1.41 -26.75
CA TYR A 26 -22.57 -2.31 -25.63
C TYR A 26 -23.78 -1.84 -24.80
N GLN A 27 -24.78 -2.69 -24.70
CA GLN A 27 -25.89 -2.52 -23.78
C GLN A 27 -25.68 -3.48 -22.58
N PRO A 28 -25.58 -2.96 -21.35
CA PRO A 28 -25.45 -3.81 -20.19
C PRO A 28 -26.64 -4.79 -20.12
N ILE A 29 -26.34 -6.08 -20.03
CA ILE A 29 -27.34 -7.10 -19.78
C ILE A 29 -27.71 -7.02 -18.30
N GLY A 30 -29.02 -6.85 -18.00
CA GLY A 30 -29.53 -6.86 -16.63
C GLY A 30 -29.27 -8.19 -15.94
N VAL A 31 -29.42 -8.20 -14.61
CA VAL A 31 -29.29 -9.43 -13.81
C VAL A 31 -30.48 -10.35 -14.15
N SER A 32 -30.19 -11.60 -14.48
CA SER A 32 -31.26 -12.59 -14.77
C SER A 32 -32.02 -12.99 -13.50
N ASP A 33 -33.25 -13.46 -13.67
CA ASP A 33 -34.06 -13.96 -12.53
C ASP A 33 -33.39 -15.13 -11.81
N GLU A 34 -32.65 -15.98 -12.53
CA GLU A 34 -31.82 -17.04 -11.94
C GLU A 34 -30.70 -16.45 -11.06
N ASP A 35 -29.98 -15.44 -11.57
CA ASP A 35 -28.93 -14.75 -10.80
C ASP A 35 -29.53 -14.06 -9.56
N LEU A 36 -30.70 -13.44 -9.66
CA LEU A 36 -31.39 -12.84 -8.52
C LEU A 36 -31.76 -13.87 -7.45
N ARG A 37 -32.24 -15.07 -7.85
CA ARG A 37 -32.48 -16.17 -6.91
C ARG A 37 -31.20 -16.63 -6.22
N LEU A 38 -30.15 -16.81 -6.97
CA LEU A 38 -28.84 -17.19 -6.42
C LEU A 38 -28.28 -16.11 -5.48
N MET A 39 -28.45 -14.84 -5.80
CA MET A 39 -28.04 -13.72 -4.94
C MET A 39 -28.77 -13.75 -3.60
N ARG A 40 -30.06 -14.03 -3.56
CA ARG A 40 -30.83 -14.19 -2.29
C ARG A 40 -30.28 -15.33 -1.45
N LEU A 41 -30.01 -16.49 -2.05
CA LEU A 41 -29.41 -17.62 -1.34
C LEU A 41 -28.00 -17.33 -0.83
N ILE A 42 -27.21 -16.64 -1.63
CA ILE A 42 -25.85 -16.18 -1.22
C ILE A 42 -25.94 -15.25 -0.01
N ASP A 43 -26.88 -14.31 -0.01
CA ASP A 43 -27.11 -13.39 1.09
C ASP A 43 -27.53 -14.12 2.37
N GLU A 44 -28.47 -15.05 2.29
CA GLU A 44 -28.90 -15.89 3.43
C GLU A 44 -27.72 -16.72 4.01
N ILE A 45 -26.88 -17.30 3.15
CA ILE A 45 -25.70 -18.06 3.58
C ILE A 45 -24.70 -17.10 4.26
N HIS A 46 -24.50 -15.91 3.69
CA HIS A 46 -23.57 -14.93 4.21
C HIS A 46 -24.01 -14.38 5.57
N LEU A 47 -25.31 -14.11 5.75
CA LEU A 47 -25.86 -13.67 7.04
C LEU A 47 -25.62 -14.70 8.15
N LYS A 48 -25.78 -15.99 7.84
CA LYS A 48 -25.55 -17.09 8.79
C LYS A 48 -24.05 -17.35 9.03
N ARG A 49 -23.20 -17.15 8.01
CA ARG A 49 -21.77 -17.51 8.02
C ARG A 49 -20.94 -16.49 7.25
N PRO A 50 -20.77 -15.28 7.81
CA PRO A 50 -20.14 -14.15 7.10
C PRO A 50 -18.67 -14.38 6.71
N PHE A 51 -18.01 -15.37 7.28
CA PHE A 51 -16.64 -15.76 6.97
C PHE A 51 -16.52 -16.72 5.76
N TYR A 52 -17.66 -17.09 5.12
CA TYR A 52 -17.62 -17.95 3.94
C TYR A 52 -17.26 -17.14 2.69
N GLY A 53 -16.18 -17.58 2.03
CA GLY A 53 -15.81 -17.09 0.70
C GLY A 53 -16.49 -17.87 -0.43
N SER A 54 -16.28 -17.46 -1.67
CA SER A 54 -16.93 -18.00 -2.86
C SER A 54 -16.83 -19.52 -3.02
N ARG A 55 -15.79 -20.18 -2.47
CA ARG A 55 -15.66 -21.64 -2.50
C ARG A 55 -16.69 -22.30 -1.58
N ARG A 56 -16.75 -21.92 -0.32
CA ARG A 56 -17.69 -22.48 0.66
C ARG A 56 -19.15 -22.12 0.36
N ILE A 57 -19.39 -20.92 -0.19
CA ILE A 57 -20.74 -20.54 -0.64
C ILE A 57 -21.17 -21.41 -1.82
N ARG A 58 -20.26 -21.68 -2.80
CA ARG A 58 -20.57 -22.63 -3.88
C ARG A 58 -20.94 -24.01 -3.34
N ASP A 59 -20.18 -24.55 -2.40
CA ASP A 59 -20.43 -25.89 -1.84
C ASP A 59 -21.80 -25.93 -1.14
N ASN A 60 -22.14 -24.91 -0.35
CA ASN A 60 -23.47 -24.80 0.27
C ASN A 60 -24.60 -24.69 -0.76
N LEU A 61 -24.39 -23.94 -1.86
CA LEU A 61 -25.39 -23.86 -2.92
C LEU A 61 -25.58 -25.22 -3.62
N GLN A 62 -24.51 -26.01 -3.79
CA GLN A 62 -24.60 -27.37 -4.32
C GLN A 62 -25.39 -28.29 -3.38
N ASP A 63 -25.14 -28.21 -2.07
CA ASP A 63 -25.88 -28.97 -1.05
C ASP A 63 -27.38 -28.61 -1.04
N LEU A 64 -27.73 -27.38 -1.39
CA LEU A 64 -29.12 -26.90 -1.56
C LEU A 64 -29.71 -27.24 -2.92
N GLY A 65 -29.01 -28.01 -3.77
CA GLY A 65 -29.51 -28.44 -5.08
C GLY A 65 -29.25 -27.43 -6.21
N HIS A 66 -28.42 -26.41 -5.98
CA HIS A 66 -28.06 -25.39 -6.98
C HIS A 66 -26.60 -25.57 -7.46
N PRO A 67 -26.33 -26.45 -8.46
CA PRO A 67 -24.99 -26.67 -8.97
C PRO A 67 -24.52 -25.44 -9.77
N VAL A 68 -23.61 -24.67 -9.18
CA VAL A 68 -23.08 -23.44 -9.78
C VAL A 68 -21.55 -23.42 -9.81
N ASN A 69 -20.96 -22.77 -10.80
CA ASN A 69 -19.53 -22.60 -10.87
C ASN A 69 -19.08 -21.51 -9.86
N ARG A 70 -17.92 -21.77 -9.20
CA ARG A 70 -17.30 -20.82 -8.29
C ARG A 70 -17.14 -19.41 -8.90
N LYS A 71 -16.78 -19.31 -10.19
CA LYS A 71 -16.62 -18.01 -10.88
C LYS A 71 -17.96 -17.25 -10.94
N LYS A 72 -19.09 -17.94 -11.14
CA LYS A 72 -20.44 -17.33 -11.11
C LYS A 72 -20.75 -16.81 -9.69
N VAL A 73 -20.50 -17.60 -8.66
CA VAL A 73 -20.69 -17.18 -7.27
C VAL A 73 -19.80 -15.96 -6.93
N GLN A 74 -18.53 -15.97 -7.32
CA GLN A 74 -17.63 -14.84 -7.09
C GLN A 74 -18.12 -13.56 -7.76
N ARG A 75 -18.58 -13.64 -9.00
CA ARG A 75 -19.15 -12.50 -9.74
C ARG A 75 -20.40 -11.95 -9.04
N LEU A 76 -21.29 -12.83 -8.59
CA LEU A 76 -22.52 -12.41 -7.88
C LEU A 76 -22.18 -11.76 -6.54
N MET A 77 -21.25 -12.32 -5.76
CA MET A 77 -20.78 -11.71 -4.52
C MET A 77 -20.22 -10.30 -4.76
N GLN A 78 -19.41 -10.13 -5.81
CA GLN A 78 -18.87 -8.82 -6.18
C GLN A 78 -19.99 -7.83 -6.55
N LEU A 79 -20.98 -8.28 -7.33
CA LEU A 79 -22.12 -7.46 -7.73
C LEU A 79 -22.96 -7.00 -6.52
N MET A 80 -23.07 -7.86 -5.49
CA MET A 80 -23.74 -7.56 -4.22
C MET A 80 -22.89 -6.76 -3.23
N GLY A 81 -21.59 -6.53 -3.51
CA GLY A 81 -20.66 -5.91 -2.57
C GLY A 81 -20.32 -6.79 -1.35
N ILE A 82 -20.56 -8.11 -1.44
CA ILE A 82 -20.34 -9.06 -0.35
C ILE A 82 -18.91 -9.63 -0.42
N SER A 83 -18.21 -9.62 0.71
CA SER A 83 -16.91 -10.26 0.88
C SER A 83 -16.84 -11.05 2.18
N ALA A 84 -16.03 -12.13 2.20
CA ALA A 84 -15.85 -12.90 3.41
C ALA A 84 -15.20 -12.05 4.52
N LEU A 85 -15.78 -12.09 5.71
CA LEU A 85 -15.23 -11.46 6.91
C LEU A 85 -14.23 -12.41 7.58
N TYR A 86 -12.96 -12.05 7.61
CA TYR A 86 -11.91 -12.81 8.27
C TYR A 86 -10.88 -11.85 8.89
N PRO A 87 -10.20 -12.28 9.96
CA PRO A 87 -9.11 -11.48 10.53
C PRO A 87 -8.01 -11.29 9.48
N LYS A 88 -7.71 -10.04 9.15
CA LYS A 88 -6.60 -9.72 8.26
C LYS A 88 -5.27 -9.99 8.97
N ALA A 89 -4.25 -10.38 8.21
CA ALA A 89 -2.89 -10.49 8.75
C ALA A 89 -2.45 -9.14 9.33
N ASN A 90 -1.88 -9.17 10.53
CA ASN A 90 -1.30 -7.97 11.12
C ASN A 90 0.04 -7.69 10.43
N THR A 91 0.06 -6.74 9.52
CA THR A 91 1.25 -6.34 8.74
C THR A 91 2.24 -5.50 9.56
N SER A 92 1.83 -5.04 10.75
CA SER A 92 2.69 -4.26 11.65
C SER A 92 3.52 -5.15 12.61
N ARG A 93 3.45 -6.49 12.46
CA ARG A 93 4.30 -7.37 13.28
C ARG A 93 5.72 -7.40 12.70
N PRO A 94 6.74 -7.15 13.54
CA PRO A 94 8.14 -7.29 13.14
C PRO A 94 8.42 -8.71 12.66
N GLY A 95 9.36 -8.85 11.72
CA GLY A 95 9.85 -10.17 11.26
C GLY A 95 10.48 -10.97 12.41
N LYS A 96 10.48 -12.29 12.29
CA LYS A 96 11.20 -13.15 13.26
C LYS A 96 12.68 -12.82 13.22
N GLY A 97 13.27 -12.52 14.39
CA GLY A 97 14.67 -12.15 14.50
C GLY A 97 14.98 -10.65 14.28
N HIS A 98 13.94 -9.81 14.14
CA HIS A 98 14.12 -8.37 14.07
C HIS A 98 14.85 -7.85 15.32
N LYS A 99 16.00 -7.19 15.09
CA LYS A 99 16.81 -6.65 16.18
C LYS A 99 16.19 -5.35 16.67
N ILE A 100 15.91 -5.29 17.97
CA ILE A 100 15.38 -4.10 18.64
C ILE A 100 16.56 -3.32 19.22
N TYR A 101 16.68 -2.05 18.85
CA TYR A 101 17.69 -1.16 19.38
C TYR A 101 17.13 -0.38 20.59
N PRO A 102 17.94 -0.15 21.65
CA PRO A 102 17.48 0.59 22.81
C PRO A 102 17.29 2.07 22.48
N TYR A 103 16.31 2.70 23.14
CA TYR A 103 16.10 4.13 23.05
C TYR A 103 17.13 4.89 23.88
N LEU A 104 18.09 5.54 23.23
CA LEU A 104 19.23 6.17 23.87
C LEU A 104 18.98 7.62 24.37
N LEU A 105 17.85 8.23 24.01
CA LEU A 105 17.57 9.64 24.31
C LEU A 105 16.87 9.85 25.67
N LYS A 106 16.52 8.79 26.39
CA LYS A 106 15.83 8.91 27.68
C LYS A 106 16.72 9.61 28.70
N GLY A 107 16.32 10.82 29.13
CA GLY A 107 17.05 11.61 30.12
C GLY A 107 18.32 12.30 29.59
N LEU A 108 18.56 12.25 28.26
CA LEU A 108 19.67 12.96 27.65
C LEU A 108 19.29 14.43 27.42
N THR A 109 20.16 15.34 27.91
CA THR A 109 20.08 16.75 27.54
C THR A 109 20.86 16.97 26.26
N ILE A 110 20.21 17.53 25.25
CA ILE A 110 20.81 17.82 23.96
C ILE A 110 21.23 19.30 23.98
N ASP A 111 22.53 19.56 24.07
CA ASP A 111 23.10 20.87 24.34
C ASP A 111 24.01 21.41 23.23
N ARG A 112 24.31 20.60 22.21
CA ARG A 112 25.17 20.99 21.08
C ARG A 112 24.75 20.42 19.74
N PRO A 113 25.11 21.08 18.62
CA PRO A 113 24.96 20.51 17.27
C PRO A 113 25.74 19.19 17.12
N ASN A 114 25.25 18.33 16.24
CA ASN A 114 25.82 17.01 15.92
C ASN A 114 25.87 16.02 17.11
N GLN A 115 25.17 16.30 18.19
CA GLN A 115 25.03 15.37 19.29
C GLN A 115 24.01 14.26 18.95
N VAL A 116 22.85 14.65 18.42
CA VAL A 116 21.80 13.73 18.01
C VAL A 116 21.27 14.13 16.65
N TRP A 117 21.33 13.21 15.70
CA TRP A 117 20.58 13.35 14.47
C TRP A 117 19.34 12.46 14.51
N ALA A 118 18.30 12.91 13.86
CA ALA A 118 17.06 12.17 13.72
C ALA A 118 16.64 12.07 12.25
N THR A 119 16.05 10.94 11.89
CA THR A 119 15.48 10.75 10.55
C THR A 119 14.10 10.12 10.66
N ASP A 120 13.27 10.45 9.68
CA ASP A 120 11.96 9.85 9.48
C ASP A 120 11.64 9.77 7.99
N LEU A 121 10.72 8.86 7.65
CA LEU A 121 10.27 8.62 6.30
C LEU A 121 8.81 9.06 6.14
N SER A 122 8.59 10.04 5.28
CA SER A 122 7.27 10.60 5.00
C SER A 122 6.73 10.14 3.65
N TYR A 123 5.42 9.90 3.58
CA TYR A 123 4.69 9.49 2.39
C TYR A 123 3.97 10.68 1.80
N ILE A 124 4.29 11.06 0.57
CA ILE A 124 3.61 12.12 -0.16
C ILE A 124 2.64 11.47 -1.15
N PRO A 125 1.32 11.64 -0.97
CA PRO A 125 0.35 11.09 -1.90
C PRO A 125 0.39 11.82 -3.23
N MET A 126 0.40 11.06 -4.31
CA MET A 126 0.35 11.54 -5.68
C MET A 126 -0.97 11.13 -6.33
N ALA A 127 -1.27 11.64 -7.52
CA ALA A 127 -2.45 11.23 -8.29
C ALA A 127 -2.49 9.71 -8.55
N ARG A 128 -1.32 9.07 -8.64
CA ARG A 128 -1.16 7.61 -8.74
C ARG A 128 0.02 7.18 -7.85
N GLY A 129 -0.27 6.53 -6.71
CA GLY A 129 0.75 6.02 -5.79
C GLY A 129 1.28 7.07 -4.81
N PHE A 130 2.52 6.87 -4.37
CA PHE A 130 3.20 7.71 -3.38
C PHE A 130 4.61 8.03 -3.83
N VAL A 131 5.12 9.14 -3.34
CA VAL A 131 6.54 9.48 -3.33
C VAL A 131 7.01 9.46 -1.88
N TYR A 132 8.18 8.93 -1.65
CA TYR A 132 8.78 8.79 -0.32
C TYR A 132 9.85 9.84 -0.13
N VAL A 133 9.83 10.47 1.03
CA VAL A 133 10.83 11.48 1.41
C VAL A 133 11.49 11.04 2.70
N VAL A 134 12.80 10.92 2.69
CA VAL A 134 13.61 10.79 3.91
C VAL A 134 14.31 12.12 4.17
N ALA A 135 14.34 12.55 5.42
CA ALA A 135 15.08 13.74 5.83
C ALA A 135 15.87 13.44 7.10
N ILE A 136 17.12 13.91 7.13
CA ILE A 136 18.00 13.80 8.30
C ILE A 136 18.18 15.18 8.88
N MET A 137 17.87 15.33 10.17
CA MET A 137 17.87 16.60 10.88
C MET A 137 18.74 16.53 12.13
N ASP A 138 19.50 17.57 12.37
CA ASP A 138 20.17 17.78 13.65
C ASP A 138 19.14 18.22 14.70
N TRP A 139 19.05 17.48 15.79
CA TRP A 139 18.00 17.70 16.80
C TRP A 139 18.18 19.01 17.58
N TYR A 140 19.43 19.40 17.83
CA TYR A 140 19.72 20.64 18.55
C TYR A 140 19.39 21.88 17.73
N SER A 141 19.96 22.00 16.53
CA SER A 141 19.80 23.19 15.67
C SER A 141 18.52 23.18 14.85
N ARG A 142 17.82 22.06 14.75
CA ARG A 142 16.65 21.85 13.88
C ARG A 142 16.96 21.98 12.39
N LYS A 143 18.22 21.99 12.02
CA LYS A 143 18.66 22.09 10.63
C LYS A 143 18.47 20.74 9.94
N VAL A 144 17.81 20.76 8.77
CA VAL A 144 17.80 19.62 7.86
C VAL A 144 19.17 19.54 7.20
N LEU A 145 19.88 18.44 7.42
CA LEU A 145 21.27 18.23 6.97
C LEU A 145 21.33 17.58 5.59
N SER A 146 20.47 16.62 5.33
CA SER A 146 20.27 15.97 4.04
C SER A 146 18.84 15.51 3.89
N TRP A 147 18.40 15.34 2.64
CA TRP A 147 17.09 14.76 2.30
C TRP A 147 17.17 14.08 0.94
N ARG A 148 16.30 13.08 0.73
CA ARG A 148 16.17 12.38 -0.55
C ARG A 148 14.70 12.10 -0.83
N VAL A 149 14.40 11.97 -2.12
CA VAL A 149 13.08 11.62 -2.63
C VAL A 149 13.21 10.37 -3.49
N SER A 150 12.31 9.42 -3.29
CA SER A 150 12.25 8.20 -4.10
C SER A 150 10.80 7.86 -4.47
N ASN A 151 10.61 7.18 -5.60
CA ASN A 151 9.34 6.57 -5.99
C ASN A 151 9.22 5.10 -5.56
N SER A 152 10.30 4.53 -5.01
CA SER A 152 10.34 3.20 -4.40
C SER A 152 10.66 3.32 -2.90
N MET A 153 10.20 2.34 -2.11
CA MET A 153 10.39 2.30 -0.66
C MET A 153 11.55 1.36 -0.29
N ASP A 154 12.66 1.45 -1.01
CA ASP A 154 13.88 0.70 -0.77
C ASP A 154 14.69 1.32 0.38
N ALA A 155 15.76 0.66 0.84
CA ALA A 155 16.66 1.23 1.84
C ALA A 155 17.71 2.17 1.22
N ASP A 156 18.01 2.03 -0.07
CA ASP A 156 19.14 2.64 -0.74
C ASP A 156 19.14 4.17 -0.66
N PHE A 157 17.99 4.82 -0.95
CA PHE A 157 17.92 6.29 -0.87
C PHE A 157 18.06 6.84 0.56
N CYS A 158 17.78 6.00 1.58
CA CYS A 158 18.02 6.32 2.98
C CYS A 158 19.50 6.21 3.31
N VAL A 159 20.18 5.22 2.75
CA VAL A 159 21.64 5.02 2.87
C VAL A 159 22.38 6.16 2.19
N ASP A 160 22.01 6.52 0.96
CA ASP A 160 22.60 7.66 0.22
C ASP A 160 22.48 8.97 1.01
N ALA A 161 21.33 9.21 1.66
CA ALA A 161 21.14 10.39 2.48
C ALA A 161 22.04 10.38 3.73
N LEU A 162 22.23 9.20 4.34
CA LEU A 162 23.08 9.02 5.51
C LEU A 162 24.55 9.19 5.18
N GLU A 163 25.05 8.59 4.10
CA GLU A 163 26.44 8.71 3.64
C GLU A 163 26.77 10.16 3.28
N GLU A 164 25.89 10.84 2.57
CA GLU A 164 26.07 12.24 2.24
C GLU A 164 26.20 13.11 3.48
N VAL A 165 25.33 12.92 4.48
CA VAL A 165 25.35 13.77 5.67
C VAL A 165 26.60 13.51 6.53
N ILE A 166 27.01 12.25 6.65
CA ILE A 166 28.25 11.89 7.37
C ILE A 166 29.48 12.51 6.67
N SER A 167 29.53 12.44 5.35
CA SER A 167 30.63 13.03 4.56
C SER A 167 30.72 14.56 4.73
N ARG A 168 29.59 15.26 4.86
CA ARG A 168 29.54 16.73 4.95
C ARG A 168 29.72 17.30 6.34
N TYR A 169 29.19 16.62 7.36
CA TYR A 169 29.08 17.16 8.72
C TYR A 169 29.81 16.33 9.77
N GLY A 170 30.41 15.20 9.38
CA GLY A 170 30.97 14.22 10.30
C GLY A 170 29.90 13.32 10.90
N ALA A 171 30.27 12.52 11.88
CA ALA A 171 29.39 11.58 12.55
C ALA A 171 28.77 12.22 13.81
N PRO A 172 27.47 12.02 14.10
CA PRO A 172 26.88 12.40 15.36
C PRO A 172 27.20 11.38 16.47
N ASP A 173 26.98 11.74 17.72
CA ASP A 173 27.13 10.79 18.83
C ASP A 173 26.02 9.72 18.80
N ILE A 174 24.79 10.12 18.43
CA ILE A 174 23.60 9.26 18.40
C ILE A 174 22.78 9.53 17.13
N PHE A 175 22.33 8.46 16.51
CA PHE A 175 21.39 8.53 15.40
C PHE A 175 20.05 7.91 15.82
N ASN A 176 19.00 8.71 15.84
CA ASN A 176 17.65 8.30 16.26
C ASN A 176 16.71 8.15 15.07
N THR A 177 16.02 7.03 15.01
CA THR A 177 15.02 6.73 13.97
C THR A 177 13.91 5.90 14.57
N ASP A 178 12.78 5.79 13.88
CA ASP A 178 11.85 4.71 14.15
C ASP A 178 12.48 3.36 13.79
N GLN A 179 11.86 2.25 14.16
CA GLN A 179 12.36 0.92 13.83
C GLN A 179 11.76 0.41 12.50
N GLY A 180 11.59 1.29 11.52
CA GLY A 180 11.15 0.97 10.19
C GLY A 180 12.10 0.01 9.46
N ALA A 181 11.58 -0.76 8.50
CA ALA A 181 12.36 -1.77 7.78
C ALA A 181 13.58 -1.19 7.07
N GLN A 182 13.50 0.04 6.57
CA GLN A 182 14.59 0.73 5.88
C GLN A 182 15.75 1.03 6.83
N PHE A 183 15.44 1.54 8.03
CA PHE A 183 16.43 1.97 9.03
C PHE A 183 17.01 0.81 9.83
N THR A 184 16.34 -0.34 9.85
CA THR A 184 16.85 -1.57 10.48
C THR A 184 17.51 -2.53 9.50
N SER A 185 17.63 -2.15 8.22
CA SER A 185 18.33 -2.91 7.19
C SER A 185 19.82 -3.06 7.52
N GLU A 186 20.44 -4.14 7.05
CA GLU A 186 21.88 -4.34 7.23
C GLU A 186 22.71 -3.24 6.56
N ALA A 187 22.26 -2.75 5.39
CA ALA A 187 22.93 -1.66 4.67
C ALA A 187 22.96 -0.39 5.52
N PHE A 188 21.79 0.06 6.02
CA PHE A 188 21.72 1.30 6.80
C PHE A 188 22.46 1.19 8.15
N THR A 189 22.22 0.10 8.89
CA THR A 189 22.91 -0.13 10.18
C THR A 189 24.40 -0.41 10.02
N GLY A 190 24.84 -0.91 8.87
CA GLY A 190 26.24 -1.08 8.51
C GLY A 190 26.98 0.24 8.50
N VAL A 191 26.47 1.23 7.75
CA VAL A 191 27.05 2.59 7.67
C VAL A 191 27.16 3.25 9.06
N LEU A 192 26.11 3.13 9.89
CA LEU A 192 26.15 3.68 11.26
C LEU A 192 27.27 3.04 12.11
N LYS A 193 27.45 1.71 12.01
CA LYS A 193 28.48 0.98 12.76
C LYS A 193 29.88 1.32 12.28
N GLU A 194 30.10 1.41 10.96
CA GLU A 194 31.39 1.79 10.37
C GLU A 194 31.79 3.21 10.77
N ALA A 195 30.81 4.12 10.89
CA ALA A 195 31.04 5.48 11.37
C ALA A 195 31.13 5.60 12.90
N GLY A 196 30.98 4.51 13.66
CA GLY A 196 31.03 4.52 15.13
C GLY A 196 29.82 5.20 15.80
N ILE A 197 28.71 5.35 15.08
CA ILE A 197 27.48 6.03 15.54
C ILE A 197 26.63 5.06 16.37
N ARG A 198 26.06 5.55 17.47
CA ARG A 198 25.17 4.77 18.36
C ARG A 198 23.72 4.97 18.01
#